data_9995aaac13dea23a1e284ecdcb7087d5
#
_entry.id   9995aaac13dea23a1e284ecdcb7087d5
#
_cell.length_a   1.000
_cell.length_b   1.000
_cell.length_c   1.000
_cell.angle_alpha   90.00
_cell.angle_beta   90.00
_cell.angle_gamma   90.00
#
_symmetry.space_group_name_H-M   'P 1'
#
loop_
_entity.id
_entity.type
_entity.pdbx_description
1 polymer ?
#
loop_
_entity_poly.entity_id
_entity_poly.type
_entity_poly.pdbx_seq_one_letter_code
_entity_poly.pdbx_strand_id
1 'polypeptide(L)'
;MRLPVSTILAGAIAAAVAFATPALAQQKLKIGFITTMTGPQGVIGKHMKDSVELALEQLGGKVGGLPTEVIYGDDQTKPDVGVQVAEEMLKKHQVDIVSGVIWSNVMMAVAPVVTGAGHIMVGSNAGASPLAGSQCSRLYFSTSWNNDQSPEAMGKFLQDSGVNDLYVLAPNYQAGKDMVAGLKRYYKGRIVEEIYTKLGQQDYQAEISQLRSKNPKAVFVFYPGGMGIQFVKQYAQAGLRGQIPLYSVFTVDETTLPALKEAAIGQYEARFWSPDIKVPASQKYVAYFRKKFGYTPSFYGAQSYDAIMLIDSAVRAVKGNLKDTNGLVAAMEKANFESIRGKFSFNVNHHPIQDFYLLKAVASPSEDRAEMHIEKKVFEKHKDAYYQDCKMK
;
A
#
# COMPACT_ATOMS: atom_id res chain seq x y z
N MET A 1 89.47 42.91 -29.29
CA MET A 1 88.67 41.93 -30.05
C MET A 1 88.00 41.00 -29.03
N ARG A 2 86.69 41.18 -28.76
CA ARG A 2 85.96 40.40 -27.77
C ARG A 2 84.93 39.60 -28.45
N LEU A 3 84.90 38.27 -28.20
CA LEU A 3 83.89 37.33 -28.64
C LEU A 3 82.72 37.33 -27.68
N PRO A 4 81.46 37.17 -28.15
CA PRO A 4 80.33 37.07 -27.24
C PRO A 4 80.02 35.58 -26.88
N VAL A 5 79.72 35.44 -25.61
CA VAL A 5 79.27 34.16 -25.03
C VAL A 5 77.79 33.95 -25.33
N SER A 6 77.44 32.87 -25.98
CA SER A 6 76.05 32.47 -26.23
C SER A 6 75.54 31.60 -25.08
N THR A 7 74.52 32.10 -24.34
CA THR A 7 73.80 31.36 -23.28
C THR A 7 72.69 30.52 -23.90
N ILE A 8 72.79 29.20 -23.74
CA ILE A 8 71.72 28.24 -24.12
C ILE A 8 70.76 28.10 -22.96
N LEU A 9 69.54 28.54 -23.16
CA LEU A 9 68.43 28.34 -22.19
C LEU A 9 67.78 26.99 -22.50
N ALA A 10 67.97 26.00 -21.59
CA ALA A 10 67.30 24.71 -21.66
C ALA A 10 65.92 24.82 -21.00
N GLY A 11 64.85 24.86 -21.80
CA GLY A 11 63.48 24.82 -21.35
C GLY A 11 63.05 23.39 -20.95
N ALA A 12 62.83 23.16 -19.64
CA ALA A 12 62.24 21.92 -19.16
C ALA A 12 60.72 21.96 -19.36
N ILE A 13 60.17 21.19 -20.30
CA ILE A 13 58.74 20.98 -20.47
C ILE A 13 58.35 19.89 -19.47
N ALA A 14 57.73 20.28 -18.33
CA ALA A 14 57.08 19.35 -17.43
C ALA A 14 55.73 18.92 -18.02
N ALA A 15 55.65 17.70 -18.58
CA ALA A 15 54.42 17.09 -18.98
C ALA A 15 53.59 16.69 -17.75
N ALA A 16 52.54 17.44 -17.43
CA ALA A 16 51.55 17.08 -16.42
C ALA A 16 50.68 15.95 -17.00
N VAL A 17 50.96 14.72 -16.61
CA VAL A 17 50.09 13.57 -16.87
C VAL A 17 48.92 13.66 -15.91
N ALA A 18 47.78 14.23 -16.34
CA ALA A 18 46.51 14.17 -15.65
C ALA A 18 46.04 12.70 -15.61
N PHE A 19 46.21 12.07 -14.45
CA PHE A 19 45.51 10.81 -14.18
C PHE A 19 44.02 11.09 -14.11
N ALA A 20 43.30 10.87 -15.21
CA ALA A 20 41.87 10.78 -15.26
C ALA A 20 41.50 9.53 -14.43
N THR A 21 41.21 9.72 -13.14
CA THR A 21 40.55 8.66 -12.35
C THR A 21 39.26 8.32 -13.07
N PRO A 22 39.03 7.04 -13.44
CA PRO A 22 37.74 6.64 -14.00
C PRO A 22 36.68 7.04 -12.96
N ALA A 23 35.77 7.93 -13.34
CA ALA A 23 34.59 8.19 -12.54
C ALA A 23 33.88 6.85 -12.39
N LEU A 24 34.04 6.20 -11.24
CA LEU A 24 33.25 5.02 -10.89
C LEU A 24 31.80 5.46 -11.04
N ALA A 25 31.10 4.90 -12.01
CA ALA A 25 29.68 5.17 -12.20
C ALA A 25 29.02 5.00 -10.85
N GLN A 26 28.49 6.09 -10.28
CA GLN A 26 27.89 6.05 -8.94
C GLN A 26 26.78 4.99 -8.97
N GLN A 27 26.90 3.98 -8.12
CA GLN A 27 25.90 2.92 -8.00
C GLN A 27 24.52 3.55 -7.81
N LYS A 28 23.55 3.16 -8.61
CA LYS A 28 22.17 3.65 -8.59
C LYS A 28 21.27 2.55 -8.09
N LEU A 29 20.34 2.89 -7.21
CA LEU A 29 19.26 1.99 -6.80
C LEU A 29 18.11 2.11 -7.82
N LYS A 30 17.63 0.99 -8.32
CA LYS A 30 16.45 0.91 -9.19
C LYS A 30 15.33 0.18 -8.45
N ILE A 31 14.19 0.84 -8.27
CA ILE A 31 12.99 0.25 -7.65
C ILE A 31 11.93 0.09 -8.74
N GLY A 32 11.47 -1.15 -8.96
CA GLY A 32 10.26 -1.40 -9.75
C GLY A 32 9.02 -1.18 -8.89
N PHE A 33 8.08 -0.36 -9.34
CA PHE A 33 6.84 -0.12 -8.62
C PHE A 33 5.63 -0.48 -9.48
N ILE A 34 4.99 -1.62 -9.16
CA ILE A 34 3.85 -2.15 -9.91
C ILE A 34 2.56 -1.65 -9.25
N THR A 35 1.69 -1.01 -10.02
CA THR A 35 0.40 -0.55 -9.53
C THR A 35 -0.59 -0.41 -10.68
N THR A 36 -1.89 -0.27 -10.40
CA THR A 36 -2.89 0.00 -11.42
C THR A 36 -2.96 1.51 -11.68
N MET A 37 -2.61 1.95 -12.88
CA MET A 37 -2.62 3.37 -13.25
C MET A 37 -3.77 3.76 -14.16
N THR A 38 -4.41 2.79 -14.79
CA THR A 38 -5.47 2.99 -15.78
C THR A 38 -6.83 2.47 -15.31
N GLY A 39 -7.91 2.95 -15.94
CA GLY A 39 -9.29 2.55 -15.66
C GLY A 39 -9.86 3.12 -14.34
N PRO A 40 -11.06 2.67 -13.93
CA PRO A 40 -11.76 3.19 -12.75
C PRO A 40 -11.00 2.96 -11.43
N GLN A 41 -10.03 2.03 -11.42
CA GLN A 41 -9.23 1.68 -10.25
C GLN A 41 -7.91 2.49 -10.16
N GLY A 42 -7.58 3.24 -11.20
CA GLY A 42 -6.36 4.06 -11.27
C GLY A 42 -6.25 5.12 -10.18
N VAL A 43 -7.37 5.50 -9.54
CA VAL A 43 -7.37 6.44 -8.41
C VAL A 43 -6.52 5.90 -7.24
N ILE A 44 -6.54 4.59 -6.98
CA ILE A 44 -5.72 3.97 -5.93
C ILE A 44 -4.23 4.08 -6.31
N GLY A 45 -3.88 3.68 -7.53
CA GLY A 45 -2.51 3.74 -8.02
C GLY A 45 -1.93 5.16 -8.02
N LYS A 46 -2.77 6.16 -8.30
CA LYS A 46 -2.37 7.57 -8.20
C LYS A 46 -1.92 7.94 -6.78
N HIS A 47 -2.71 7.60 -5.75
CA HIS A 47 -2.35 7.88 -4.35
C HIS A 47 -1.06 7.17 -3.93
N MET A 48 -0.85 5.93 -4.39
CA MET A 48 0.38 5.17 -4.14
C MET A 48 1.59 5.83 -4.80
N LYS A 49 1.49 6.15 -6.09
CA LYS A 49 2.55 6.80 -6.86
C LYS A 49 2.93 8.15 -6.26
N ASP A 50 1.96 9.02 -5.99
CA ASP A 50 2.21 10.36 -5.43
C ASP A 50 2.92 10.26 -4.07
N SER A 51 2.62 9.25 -3.26
CA SER A 51 3.30 9.02 -1.98
C SER A 51 4.72 8.50 -2.12
N VAL A 52 5.00 7.66 -3.12
CA VAL A 52 6.36 7.24 -3.48
C VAL A 52 7.18 8.46 -3.94
N GLU A 53 6.60 9.31 -4.79
CA GLU A 53 7.26 10.54 -5.26
C GLU A 53 7.53 11.53 -4.13
N LEU A 54 6.62 11.63 -3.15
CA LEU A 54 6.85 12.45 -1.95
C LEU A 54 8.01 11.89 -1.10
N ALA A 55 8.04 10.57 -0.88
CA ALA A 55 9.12 9.93 -0.12
C ALA A 55 10.49 10.17 -0.79
N LEU A 56 10.56 9.99 -2.11
CA LEU A 56 11.77 10.27 -2.88
C LEU A 56 12.23 11.72 -2.77
N GLU A 57 11.31 12.66 -2.88
CA GLU A 57 11.63 14.10 -2.73
C GLU A 57 12.19 14.40 -1.33
N GLN A 58 11.57 13.88 -0.28
CA GLN A 58 12.01 14.08 1.09
C GLN A 58 13.38 13.44 1.37
N LEU A 59 13.71 12.38 0.66
CA LEU A 59 15.02 11.72 0.70
C LEU A 59 16.05 12.36 -0.26
N GLY A 60 15.69 13.49 -0.92
CA GLY A 60 16.56 14.18 -1.88
C GLY A 60 16.90 13.35 -3.11
N GLY A 61 16.00 12.48 -3.55
CA GLY A 61 16.18 11.56 -4.68
C GLY A 61 17.13 10.41 -4.41
N LYS A 62 17.44 10.14 -3.12
CA LYS A 62 18.44 9.15 -2.70
C LYS A 62 17.91 8.23 -1.63
N VAL A 63 17.49 7.04 -2.00
CA VAL A 63 17.10 5.98 -1.06
C VAL A 63 18.34 5.21 -0.61
N GLY A 64 18.52 5.08 0.71
CA GLY A 64 19.72 4.47 1.27
C GLY A 64 21.02 5.23 0.98
N GLY A 65 20.90 6.51 0.62
CA GLY A 65 22.05 7.35 0.20
C GLY A 65 22.44 7.16 -1.27
N LEU A 66 21.82 6.25 -2.01
CA LEU A 66 22.08 6.00 -3.44
C LEU A 66 21.12 6.82 -4.31
N PRO A 67 21.60 7.48 -5.39
CA PRO A 67 20.71 8.01 -6.41
C PRO A 67 19.70 6.97 -6.83
N THR A 68 18.41 7.31 -6.83
CA THR A 68 17.35 6.32 -7.01
C THR A 68 16.49 6.62 -8.23
N GLU A 69 16.16 5.57 -8.97
CA GLU A 69 15.18 5.59 -10.05
C GLU A 69 14.01 4.67 -9.68
N VAL A 70 12.78 5.17 -9.82
CA VAL A 70 11.59 4.33 -9.71
C VAL A 70 11.00 4.11 -11.09
N ILE A 71 10.83 2.85 -11.45
CA ILE A 71 10.26 2.41 -12.73
C ILE A 71 8.84 1.93 -12.44
N TYR A 72 7.86 2.68 -12.91
CA TYR A 72 6.45 2.36 -12.72
C TYR A 72 5.93 1.43 -13.79
N GLY A 73 5.11 0.45 -13.39
CA GLY A 73 4.40 -0.47 -14.26
C GLY A 73 2.93 -0.56 -13.94
N ASP A 74 2.10 -0.58 -14.99
CA ASP A 74 0.64 -0.69 -14.88
C ASP A 74 0.20 -2.15 -15.05
N ASP A 75 -0.34 -2.75 -13.99
CA ASP A 75 -0.86 -4.11 -14.00
C ASP A 75 -2.28 -4.24 -14.60
N GLN A 76 -2.96 -3.12 -14.87
CA GLN A 76 -4.32 -3.08 -15.42
C GLN A 76 -5.32 -3.98 -14.66
N THR A 77 -5.09 -4.27 -13.38
CA THR A 77 -5.85 -5.22 -12.55
C THR A 77 -5.75 -6.70 -13.00
N LYS A 78 -4.84 -7.03 -13.91
CA LYS A 78 -4.70 -8.36 -14.55
C LYS A 78 -3.44 -9.07 -14.07
N PRO A 79 -3.56 -10.31 -13.56
CA PRO A 79 -2.40 -11.09 -13.10
C PRO A 79 -1.34 -11.35 -14.16
N ASP A 80 -1.76 -11.68 -15.38
CA ASP A 80 -0.88 -11.93 -16.53
C ASP A 80 -0.08 -10.69 -16.93
N VAL A 81 -0.74 -9.52 -16.97
CA VAL A 81 -0.07 -8.23 -17.22
C VAL A 81 0.90 -7.90 -16.08
N GLY A 82 0.49 -8.10 -14.83
CA GLY A 82 1.37 -7.90 -13.68
C GLY A 82 2.64 -8.74 -13.73
N VAL A 83 2.53 -10.01 -14.14
CA VAL A 83 3.68 -10.90 -14.35
C VAL A 83 4.59 -10.38 -15.47
N GLN A 84 4.03 -10.00 -16.61
CA GLN A 84 4.81 -9.43 -17.73
C GLN A 84 5.58 -8.17 -17.30
N VAL A 85 4.92 -7.28 -16.58
CA VAL A 85 5.54 -6.07 -16.02
C VAL A 85 6.67 -6.42 -15.05
N ALA A 86 6.47 -7.39 -14.16
CA ALA A 86 7.52 -7.82 -13.23
C ALA A 86 8.72 -8.42 -13.97
N GLU A 87 8.49 -9.27 -14.96
CA GLU A 87 9.57 -9.84 -15.78
C GLU A 87 10.33 -8.77 -16.57
N GLU A 88 9.62 -7.78 -17.14
CA GLU A 88 10.26 -6.66 -17.82
C GLU A 88 11.13 -5.84 -16.86
N MET A 89 10.63 -5.54 -15.66
CA MET A 89 11.40 -4.85 -14.63
C MET A 89 12.67 -5.60 -14.25
N LEU A 90 12.59 -6.93 -14.05
CA LEU A 90 13.74 -7.74 -13.68
C LEU A 90 14.73 -7.92 -14.84
N LYS A 91 14.26 -8.28 -16.05
CA LYS A 91 15.10 -8.67 -17.17
C LYS A 91 15.64 -7.48 -17.98
N LYS A 92 14.78 -6.50 -18.28
CA LYS A 92 15.12 -5.34 -19.12
C LYS A 92 15.64 -4.16 -18.31
N HIS A 93 14.92 -3.80 -17.24
CA HIS A 93 15.27 -2.64 -16.42
C HIS A 93 16.27 -2.96 -15.34
N GLN A 94 16.44 -4.25 -14.99
CA GLN A 94 17.37 -4.74 -13.96
C GLN A 94 17.15 -3.99 -12.63
N VAL A 95 15.91 -4.01 -12.15
CA VAL A 95 15.56 -3.41 -10.85
C VAL A 95 16.14 -4.22 -9.71
N ASP A 96 16.55 -3.56 -8.64
CA ASP A 96 17.13 -4.18 -7.47
C ASP A 96 16.05 -4.71 -6.51
N ILE A 97 14.98 -3.94 -6.34
CA ILE A 97 13.86 -4.23 -5.43
C ILE A 97 12.56 -3.96 -6.19
N VAL A 98 11.55 -4.82 -5.99
CA VAL A 98 10.19 -4.59 -6.50
C VAL A 98 9.26 -4.21 -5.35
N SER A 99 8.37 -3.24 -5.58
CA SER A 99 7.35 -2.83 -4.62
C SER A 99 6.00 -2.60 -5.30
N GLY A 100 4.97 -2.36 -4.49
CA GLY A 100 3.65 -2.02 -5.02
C GLY A 100 2.64 -3.14 -4.89
N VAL A 101 1.88 -3.31 -5.95
CA VAL A 101 0.76 -4.19 -6.25
C VAL A 101 -0.47 -3.94 -5.36
N ILE A 102 -1.57 -3.57 -6.04
CA ILE A 102 -2.86 -3.29 -5.37
C ILE A 102 -3.64 -4.58 -5.10
N TRP A 103 -3.75 -5.46 -6.10
CA TRP A 103 -4.72 -6.55 -6.13
C TRP A 103 -4.10 -7.87 -5.66
N SER A 104 -4.80 -8.58 -4.79
CA SER A 104 -4.29 -9.84 -4.24
C SER A 104 -4.12 -10.94 -5.29
N ASN A 105 -4.98 -11.01 -6.31
CA ASN A 105 -4.81 -11.93 -7.42
C ASN A 105 -3.57 -11.62 -8.28
N VAL A 106 -3.25 -10.33 -8.47
CA VAL A 106 -2.03 -9.90 -9.16
C VAL A 106 -0.80 -10.20 -8.28
N MET A 107 -0.85 -9.87 -6.98
CA MET A 107 0.25 -10.13 -6.05
C MET A 107 0.58 -11.62 -5.95
N MET A 108 -0.44 -12.48 -5.89
CA MET A 108 -0.25 -13.94 -5.86
C MET A 108 0.46 -14.47 -7.11
N ALA A 109 0.34 -13.79 -8.25
CA ALA A 109 1.04 -14.14 -9.48
C ALA A 109 2.44 -13.51 -9.55
N VAL A 110 2.61 -12.27 -9.10
CA VAL A 110 3.85 -11.48 -9.20
C VAL A 110 4.89 -11.87 -8.13
N ALA A 111 4.46 -12.05 -6.87
CA ALA A 111 5.39 -12.29 -5.77
C ALA A 111 6.29 -13.54 -5.97
N PRO A 112 5.76 -14.70 -6.45
CA PRO A 112 6.61 -15.86 -6.75
C PRO A 112 7.63 -15.60 -7.87
N VAL A 113 7.30 -14.78 -8.87
CA VAL A 113 8.21 -14.42 -9.96
C VAL A 113 9.38 -13.60 -9.43
N VAL A 114 9.09 -12.57 -8.64
CA VAL A 114 10.10 -11.67 -8.07
C VAL A 114 10.99 -12.40 -7.06
N THR A 115 10.37 -13.07 -6.08
CA THR A 115 11.13 -13.76 -5.02
C THR A 115 11.83 -15.00 -5.53
N GLY A 116 11.26 -15.73 -6.49
CA GLY A 116 11.90 -16.87 -7.16
C GLY A 116 13.12 -16.49 -7.99
N ALA A 117 13.17 -15.25 -8.49
CA ALA A 117 14.35 -14.67 -9.16
C ALA A 117 15.42 -14.16 -8.15
N GLY A 118 15.19 -14.28 -6.85
CA GLY A 118 16.13 -13.85 -5.80
C GLY A 118 16.03 -12.37 -5.42
N HIS A 119 15.03 -11.66 -5.89
CA HIS A 119 14.81 -10.24 -5.58
C HIS A 119 13.85 -10.06 -4.39
N ILE A 120 14.09 -9.00 -3.62
CA ILE A 120 13.19 -8.62 -2.53
C ILE A 120 11.95 -7.94 -3.12
N MET A 121 10.78 -8.35 -2.61
CA MET A 121 9.50 -7.71 -2.88
C MET A 121 8.92 -7.07 -1.62
N VAL A 122 8.62 -5.76 -1.70
CA VAL A 122 7.95 -5.02 -0.64
C VAL A 122 6.52 -4.72 -1.07
N GLY A 123 5.57 -5.57 -0.66
CA GLY A 123 4.14 -5.36 -0.93
C GLY A 123 3.62 -4.14 -0.17
N SER A 124 3.12 -3.15 -0.90
CA SER A 124 2.60 -1.92 -0.30
C SER A 124 1.08 -1.79 -0.38
N ASN A 125 0.36 -2.84 -0.75
CA ASN A 125 -1.09 -2.90 -0.61
C ASN A 125 -1.65 -4.33 -0.48
N ALA A 126 -1.54 -5.16 -1.51
CA ALA A 126 -2.16 -6.49 -1.50
C ALA A 126 -1.71 -7.33 -0.31
N GLY A 127 -2.65 -7.75 0.52
CA GLY A 127 -2.40 -8.53 1.74
C GLY A 127 -2.94 -9.95 1.64
N ALA A 128 -2.74 -10.67 0.51
CA ALA A 128 -3.25 -12.01 0.30
C ALA A 128 -2.84 -12.98 1.40
N SER A 129 -3.82 -13.64 2.03
CA SER A 129 -3.59 -14.54 3.18
C SER A 129 -2.61 -15.69 2.91
N PRO A 130 -2.53 -16.31 1.71
CA PRO A 130 -1.50 -17.32 1.45
C PRO A 130 -0.07 -16.79 1.59
N LEU A 131 0.20 -15.52 1.25
CA LEU A 131 1.54 -14.92 1.38
C LEU A 131 1.92 -14.62 2.85
N ALA A 132 0.96 -14.54 3.74
CA ALA A 132 1.20 -14.47 5.19
C ALA A 132 1.38 -15.86 5.83
N GLY A 133 0.87 -16.92 5.18
CA GLY A 133 0.85 -18.29 5.66
C GLY A 133 1.71 -19.23 4.81
N SER A 134 1.07 -20.21 4.18
CA SER A 134 1.71 -21.34 3.50
C SER A 134 2.65 -20.97 2.34
N GLN A 135 2.49 -19.78 1.76
CA GLN A 135 3.31 -19.26 0.64
C GLN A 135 4.20 -18.09 1.07
N CYS A 136 4.45 -17.93 2.37
CA CYS A 136 5.36 -16.91 2.86
C CYS A 136 6.77 -17.11 2.28
N SER A 137 7.49 -16.02 2.07
CA SER A 137 8.85 -16.03 1.55
C SER A 137 9.72 -15.07 2.36
N ARG A 138 10.95 -15.48 2.66
CA ARG A 138 11.94 -14.60 3.31
C ARG A 138 12.26 -13.33 2.51
N LEU A 139 11.95 -13.32 1.21
CA LEU A 139 12.17 -12.18 0.32
C LEU A 139 10.91 -11.32 0.14
N TYR A 140 9.78 -11.69 0.78
CA TYR A 140 8.55 -10.92 0.73
C TYR A 140 8.31 -10.18 2.04
N PHE A 141 8.11 -8.87 1.97
CA PHE A 141 7.75 -8.00 3.09
C PHE A 141 6.45 -7.27 2.76
N SER A 142 5.57 -7.10 3.74
CA SER A 142 4.35 -6.31 3.58
C SER A 142 4.41 -5.05 4.46
N THR A 143 4.31 -3.87 3.86
CA THR A 143 4.12 -2.62 4.60
C THR A 143 2.65 -2.24 4.72
N SER A 144 1.75 -3.12 4.32
CA SER A 144 0.29 -2.88 4.32
C SER A 144 -0.41 -3.58 5.49
N TRP A 145 -1.00 -4.71 5.25
CA TRP A 145 -1.78 -5.55 6.17
C TRP A 145 -1.83 -6.99 5.66
N ASN A 146 -2.46 -7.87 6.42
CA ASN A 146 -3.10 -9.05 5.86
C ASN A 146 -4.58 -8.76 5.61
N ASN A 147 -5.16 -9.26 4.53
CA ASN A 147 -6.52 -8.91 4.06
C ASN A 147 -7.60 -9.08 5.12
N ASP A 148 -7.50 -10.05 5.99
CA ASP A 148 -8.50 -10.35 6.99
C ASP A 148 -8.46 -9.45 8.24
N GLN A 149 -7.37 -8.72 8.50
CA GLN A 149 -7.20 -7.94 9.72
C GLN A 149 -8.20 -6.76 9.85
N SER A 150 -8.43 -5.98 8.79
CA SER A 150 -9.42 -4.89 8.82
C SER A 150 -10.85 -5.40 9.01
N PRO A 151 -11.31 -6.43 8.27
CA PRO A 151 -12.64 -6.99 8.51
C PRO A 151 -12.75 -7.76 9.84
N GLU A 152 -11.68 -8.29 10.42
CA GLU A 152 -11.68 -8.77 11.81
C GLU A 152 -12.05 -7.66 12.78
N ALA A 153 -11.46 -6.47 12.62
CA ALA A 153 -11.79 -5.31 13.45
C ALA A 153 -13.25 -4.89 13.24
N MET A 154 -13.76 -4.89 12.01
CA MET A 154 -15.16 -4.61 11.73
C MET A 154 -16.07 -5.70 12.32
N GLY A 155 -15.74 -6.98 12.18
CA GLY A 155 -16.49 -8.09 12.73
C GLY A 155 -16.59 -8.04 14.25
N LYS A 156 -15.47 -7.70 14.92
CA LYS A 156 -15.46 -7.48 16.37
C LYS A 156 -16.36 -6.30 16.76
N PHE A 157 -16.27 -5.19 16.06
CA PHE A 157 -17.11 -4.03 16.34
C PHE A 157 -18.60 -4.35 16.17
N LEU A 158 -19.01 -5.03 15.09
CA LEU A 158 -20.39 -5.41 14.84
C LEU A 158 -20.91 -6.39 15.90
N GLN A 159 -20.09 -7.35 16.33
CA GLN A 159 -20.40 -8.30 17.39
C GLN A 159 -20.61 -7.58 18.72
N ASP A 160 -19.67 -6.71 19.11
CA ASP A 160 -19.73 -5.96 20.37
C ASP A 160 -20.91 -4.96 20.40
N SER A 161 -21.35 -4.50 19.22
CA SER A 161 -22.49 -3.57 19.06
C SER A 161 -23.85 -4.28 18.99
N GLY A 162 -23.90 -5.61 19.10
CA GLY A 162 -25.14 -6.37 19.09
C GLY A 162 -25.86 -6.42 17.75
N VAL A 163 -25.15 -6.19 16.63
CA VAL A 163 -25.71 -6.37 15.28
C VAL A 163 -25.93 -7.86 15.02
N ASN A 164 -27.18 -8.28 14.87
CA ASN A 164 -27.51 -9.70 14.75
C ASN A 164 -27.75 -10.19 13.33
N ASP A 165 -28.14 -9.30 12.41
CA ASP A 165 -28.45 -9.64 11.01
C ASP A 165 -27.56 -8.80 10.08
N LEU A 166 -26.70 -9.46 9.32
CA LEU A 166 -25.74 -8.82 8.42
C LEU A 166 -25.90 -9.35 6.98
N TYR A 167 -26.00 -8.44 6.04
CA TYR A 167 -25.89 -8.72 4.61
C TYR A 167 -24.47 -8.44 4.15
N VAL A 168 -23.81 -9.37 3.47
CA VAL A 168 -22.37 -9.29 3.14
C VAL A 168 -22.18 -9.30 1.63
N LEU A 169 -21.42 -8.33 1.12
CA LEU A 169 -21.03 -8.27 -0.30
C LEU A 169 -19.52 -8.02 -0.44
N ALA A 170 -18.90 -8.75 -1.36
CA ALA A 170 -17.50 -8.58 -1.72
C ALA A 170 -17.26 -8.99 -3.19
N PRO A 171 -16.21 -8.50 -3.87
CA PRO A 171 -15.87 -8.99 -5.20
C PRO A 171 -15.25 -10.39 -5.13
N ASN A 172 -15.56 -11.21 -6.14
CA ASN A 172 -15.12 -12.61 -6.22
C ASN A 172 -13.67 -12.74 -6.67
N TYR A 173 -12.74 -12.54 -5.74
CA TYR A 173 -11.32 -12.79 -5.91
C TYR A 173 -10.65 -13.05 -4.54
N GLN A 174 -9.34 -13.29 -4.49
CA GLN A 174 -8.66 -13.67 -3.24
C GLN A 174 -8.99 -12.74 -2.08
N ALA A 175 -8.80 -11.41 -2.26
CA ALA A 175 -9.07 -10.49 -1.17
C ALA A 175 -10.55 -10.47 -0.74
N GLY A 176 -11.51 -10.58 -1.66
CA GLY A 176 -12.93 -10.63 -1.28
C GLY A 176 -13.23 -11.82 -0.37
N LYS A 177 -12.65 -12.97 -0.65
CA LYS A 177 -12.79 -14.18 0.18
C LYS A 177 -12.10 -14.02 1.53
N ASP A 178 -10.88 -13.48 1.55
CA ASP A 178 -10.13 -13.20 2.77
C ASP A 178 -10.89 -12.22 3.68
N MET A 179 -11.45 -11.13 3.10
CA MET A 179 -12.21 -10.12 3.84
C MET A 179 -13.44 -10.72 4.54
N VAL A 180 -14.18 -11.57 3.83
CA VAL A 180 -15.35 -12.23 4.41
C VAL A 180 -14.94 -13.26 5.47
N ALA A 181 -13.85 -14.00 5.25
CA ALA A 181 -13.31 -14.93 6.24
C ALA A 181 -12.87 -14.19 7.53
N GLY A 182 -12.18 -13.06 7.39
CA GLY A 182 -11.77 -12.22 8.51
C GLY A 182 -12.97 -11.67 9.30
N LEU A 183 -13.99 -11.15 8.61
CA LEU A 183 -15.22 -10.69 9.24
C LEU A 183 -15.84 -11.82 10.11
N LYS A 184 -16.01 -13.02 9.55
CA LYS A 184 -16.60 -14.17 10.23
C LYS A 184 -15.78 -14.68 11.42
N ARG A 185 -14.47 -14.37 11.48
CA ARG A 185 -13.61 -14.77 12.58
C ARG A 185 -14.08 -14.16 13.90
N TYR A 186 -14.57 -12.92 13.87
CA TYR A 186 -15.06 -12.21 15.05
C TYR A 186 -16.56 -11.98 15.07
N TYR A 187 -17.21 -11.84 13.92
CA TYR A 187 -18.68 -11.71 13.86
C TYR A 187 -19.34 -13.08 13.92
N LYS A 188 -20.20 -13.27 14.92
CA LYS A 188 -20.94 -14.53 15.17
C LYS A 188 -22.45 -14.39 15.04
N GLY A 189 -22.93 -13.20 14.66
CA GLY A 189 -24.32 -12.96 14.32
C GLY A 189 -24.73 -13.68 13.02
N ARG A 190 -26.00 -13.59 12.68
CA ARG A 190 -26.56 -14.23 11.47
C ARG A 190 -26.11 -13.46 10.22
N ILE A 191 -25.54 -14.14 9.26
CA ILE A 191 -25.35 -13.64 7.88
C ILE A 191 -26.59 -14.00 7.08
N VAL A 192 -27.38 -12.97 6.73
CA VAL A 192 -28.66 -13.11 6.01
C VAL A 192 -28.41 -13.55 4.58
N GLU A 193 -27.36 -12.99 3.98
CA GLU A 193 -26.93 -13.32 2.61
C GLU A 193 -25.43 -12.99 2.48
N GLU A 194 -24.72 -13.76 1.65
CA GLU A 194 -23.31 -13.55 1.33
C GLU A 194 -23.13 -13.62 -0.18
N ILE A 195 -22.82 -12.49 -0.79
CA ILE A 195 -22.75 -12.34 -2.25
C ILE A 195 -21.34 -11.98 -2.69
N TYR A 196 -20.86 -12.71 -3.68
CA TYR A 196 -19.63 -12.39 -4.39
C TYR A 196 -19.93 -11.89 -5.80
N THR A 197 -19.66 -10.60 -6.03
CA THR A 197 -19.87 -9.93 -7.32
C THR A 197 -18.65 -10.06 -8.23
N LYS A 198 -18.79 -9.75 -9.51
CA LYS A 198 -17.65 -9.72 -10.42
C LYS A 198 -16.63 -8.66 -10.00
N LEU A 199 -15.34 -9.00 -10.02
CA LEU A 199 -14.27 -8.00 -9.83
C LEU A 199 -14.36 -6.93 -10.93
N GLY A 200 -14.41 -5.65 -10.51
CA GLY A 200 -14.57 -4.53 -11.42
C GLY A 200 -16.02 -4.18 -11.78
N GLN A 201 -17.03 -4.83 -11.16
CA GLN A 201 -18.45 -4.52 -11.36
C GLN A 201 -18.75 -3.04 -11.09
N GLN A 202 -19.63 -2.44 -11.90
CA GLN A 202 -20.01 -1.02 -11.78
C GLN A 202 -21.51 -0.82 -11.57
N ASP A 203 -22.34 -1.83 -11.85
CA ASP A 203 -23.79 -1.81 -11.63
C ASP A 203 -24.16 -2.80 -10.54
N TYR A 204 -24.83 -2.33 -9.49
CA TYR A 204 -25.22 -3.07 -8.30
C TYR A 204 -26.73 -3.05 -8.04
N GLN A 205 -27.55 -2.66 -9.05
CA GLN A 205 -28.99 -2.54 -8.89
C GLN A 205 -29.66 -3.87 -8.47
N ALA A 206 -29.19 -4.97 -9.02
CA ALA A 206 -29.71 -6.30 -8.69
C ALA A 206 -29.41 -6.66 -7.22
N GLU A 207 -28.17 -6.48 -6.77
CA GLU A 207 -27.74 -6.77 -5.39
C GLU A 207 -28.45 -5.85 -4.39
N ILE A 208 -28.61 -4.57 -4.72
CA ILE A 208 -29.32 -3.58 -3.89
C ILE A 208 -30.81 -3.91 -3.80
N SER A 209 -31.45 -4.34 -4.89
CA SER A 209 -32.84 -4.78 -4.88
C SER A 209 -33.04 -6.01 -4.00
N GLN A 210 -32.16 -7.00 -4.12
CA GLN A 210 -32.16 -8.19 -3.27
C GLN A 210 -31.94 -7.82 -1.79
N LEU A 211 -30.97 -6.96 -1.48
CA LEU A 211 -30.70 -6.45 -0.15
C LEU A 211 -31.95 -5.79 0.46
N ARG A 212 -32.63 -4.92 -0.32
CA ARG A 212 -33.87 -4.28 0.13
C ARG A 212 -34.94 -5.31 0.47
N SER A 213 -35.12 -6.37 -0.33
CA SER A 213 -36.12 -7.41 -0.10
C SER A 213 -35.84 -8.23 1.16
N LYS A 214 -34.56 -8.43 1.51
CA LYS A 214 -34.11 -9.14 2.72
C LYS A 214 -34.22 -8.30 3.98
N ASN A 215 -34.22 -6.96 3.85
CA ASN A 215 -34.32 -5.99 4.96
C ASN A 215 -33.43 -6.31 6.16
N PRO A 216 -32.09 -6.47 5.97
CA PRO A 216 -31.17 -6.81 7.05
C PRO A 216 -31.02 -5.64 8.04
N LYS A 217 -30.48 -5.91 9.24
CA LYS A 217 -30.19 -4.86 10.24
C LYS A 217 -28.96 -4.02 9.88
N ALA A 218 -28.04 -4.59 9.10
CA ALA A 218 -26.82 -3.92 8.63
C ALA A 218 -26.31 -4.56 7.35
N VAL A 219 -25.44 -3.83 6.66
CA VAL A 219 -24.72 -4.29 5.45
C VAL A 219 -23.22 -4.15 5.70
N PHE A 220 -22.46 -5.19 5.36
CA PHE A 220 -20.99 -5.13 5.26
C PHE A 220 -20.58 -5.23 3.81
N VAL A 221 -19.66 -4.35 3.39
CA VAL A 221 -19.13 -4.39 2.01
C VAL A 221 -17.62 -4.22 1.98
N PHE A 222 -17.02 -4.84 0.96
CA PHE A 222 -15.65 -4.60 0.53
C PHE A 222 -15.65 -4.29 -0.96
N TYR A 223 -15.57 -3.02 -1.34
CA TYR A 223 -15.53 -2.56 -2.73
C TYR A 223 -14.54 -1.41 -2.89
N PRO A 224 -13.22 -1.68 -3.14
CA PRO A 224 -12.22 -0.62 -3.23
C PRO A 224 -12.34 0.21 -4.52
N GLY A 225 -11.96 1.49 -4.44
CA GLY A 225 -11.86 2.42 -5.56
C GLY A 225 -13.16 2.63 -6.32
N GLY A 226 -13.13 2.52 -7.65
CA GLY A 226 -14.29 2.76 -8.52
C GLY A 226 -15.50 1.87 -8.21
N MET A 227 -15.28 0.64 -7.75
CA MET A 227 -16.38 -0.24 -7.32
C MET A 227 -17.14 0.35 -6.13
N GLY A 228 -16.41 0.86 -5.13
CA GLY A 228 -16.97 1.50 -3.95
C GLY A 228 -17.75 2.76 -4.28
N ILE A 229 -17.21 3.59 -5.18
CA ILE A 229 -17.91 4.79 -5.65
C ILE A 229 -19.27 4.43 -6.24
N GLN A 230 -19.33 3.42 -7.10
CA GLN A 230 -20.59 3.02 -7.74
C GLN A 230 -21.56 2.37 -6.75
N PHE A 231 -21.09 1.45 -5.92
CA PHE A 231 -21.95 0.80 -4.92
C PHE A 231 -22.59 1.82 -3.96
N VAL A 232 -21.78 2.70 -3.35
CA VAL A 232 -22.26 3.66 -2.35
C VAL A 232 -23.22 4.67 -2.95
N LYS A 233 -22.95 5.15 -4.18
CA LYS A 233 -23.90 6.04 -4.89
C LYS A 233 -25.23 5.37 -5.15
N GLN A 234 -25.23 4.15 -5.70
CA GLN A 234 -26.45 3.41 -5.99
C GLN A 234 -27.19 3.02 -4.70
N TYR A 235 -26.48 2.70 -3.64
CA TYR A 235 -27.04 2.45 -2.30
C TYR A 235 -27.78 3.70 -1.75
N ALA A 236 -27.17 4.87 -1.87
CA ALA A 236 -27.78 6.14 -1.46
C ALA A 236 -28.98 6.51 -2.36
N GLN A 237 -28.87 6.35 -3.68
CA GLN A 237 -29.94 6.60 -4.65
C GLN A 237 -31.16 5.69 -4.42
N ALA A 238 -30.92 4.44 -3.96
CA ALA A 238 -31.99 3.52 -3.57
C ALA A 238 -32.68 3.90 -2.25
N GLY A 239 -32.28 5.02 -1.59
CA GLY A 239 -32.85 5.48 -0.33
C GLY A 239 -32.47 4.65 0.88
N LEU A 240 -31.43 3.80 0.77
CA LEU A 240 -31.00 2.93 1.88
C LEU A 240 -30.09 3.64 2.89
N ARG A 241 -29.43 4.73 2.47
CA ARG A 241 -28.62 5.55 3.36
C ARG A 241 -29.47 6.10 4.50
N GLY A 242 -29.04 5.86 5.75
CA GLY A 242 -29.77 6.27 6.96
C GLY A 242 -30.91 5.33 7.35
N GLN A 243 -31.30 4.37 6.49
CA GLN A 243 -32.29 3.33 6.81
C GLN A 243 -31.60 2.04 7.27
N ILE A 244 -30.61 1.56 6.51
CA ILE A 244 -29.82 0.40 6.85
C ILE A 244 -28.36 0.86 6.99
N PRO A 245 -27.71 0.68 8.16
CA PRO A 245 -26.32 1.07 8.35
C PRO A 245 -25.38 0.30 7.41
N LEU A 246 -24.46 1.04 6.76
CA LEU A 246 -23.42 0.48 5.90
C LEU A 246 -22.07 0.50 6.63
N TYR A 247 -21.50 -0.66 6.78
CA TYR A 247 -20.16 -0.90 7.32
C TYR A 247 -19.26 -1.42 6.23
N SER A 248 -18.02 -0.95 6.20
CA SER A 248 -17.12 -1.27 5.11
C SER A 248 -15.67 -1.46 5.55
N VAL A 249 -14.91 -2.04 4.64
CA VAL A 249 -13.46 -1.97 4.62
C VAL A 249 -13.03 -1.58 3.20
N PHE A 250 -12.10 -0.63 3.08
CA PHE A 250 -11.52 -0.19 1.80
C PHE A 250 -12.56 0.27 0.75
N THR A 251 -13.70 0.79 1.18
CA THR A 251 -14.82 1.21 0.31
C THR A 251 -15.08 2.71 0.42
N VAL A 252 -15.08 3.24 1.64
CA VAL A 252 -15.30 4.66 1.92
C VAL A 252 -14.01 5.23 2.49
N ASP A 253 -13.16 5.74 1.64
CA ASP A 253 -11.83 6.25 1.97
C ASP A 253 -11.45 7.50 1.17
N GLU A 254 -10.28 8.05 1.37
CA GLU A 254 -9.81 9.29 0.74
C GLU A 254 -9.72 9.18 -0.79
N THR A 255 -9.71 7.97 -1.37
CA THR A 255 -9.77 7.79 -2.84
C THR A 255 -11.19 7.92 -3.38
N THR A 256 -12.19 7.61 -2.57
CA THR A 256 -13.60 7.56 -2.97
C THR A 256 -14.42 8.76 -2.48
N LEU A 257 -14.06 9.35 -1.34
CA LEU A 257 -14.75 10.47 -0.72
C LEU A 257 -14.98 11.67 -1.65
N PRO A 258 -14.03 12.11 -2.51
CA PRO A 258 -14.26 13.22 -3.43
C PRO A 258 -15.41 12.98 -4.41
N ALA A 259 -15.63 11.74 -4.81
CA ALA A 259 -16.72 11.34 -5.70
C ALA A 259 -18.02 11.01 -4.96
N LEU A 260 -17.93 10.55 -3.71
CA LEU A 260 -19.08 10.18 -2.89
C LEU A 260 -19.74 11.37 -2.23
N LYS A 261 -18.96 12.38 -1.83
CA LYS A 261 -19.46 13.56 -1.12
C LYS A 261 -20.37 13.18 0.06
N GLU A 262 -21.57 13.78 0.11
CA GLU A 262 -22.56 13.51 1.15
C GLU A 262 -23.06 12.05 1.20
N ALA A 263 -22.97 11.30 0.10
CA ALA A 263 -23.38 9.89 0.08
C ALA A 263 -22.58 9.02 1.05
N ALA A 264 -21.37 9.44 1.43
CA ALA A 264 -20.53 8.75 2.39
C ALA A 264 -20.87 9.05 3.85
N ILE A 265 -21.52 10.21 4.14
CA ILE A 265 -21.75 10.68 5.52
C ILE A 265 -22.55 9.64 6.33
N GLY A 266 -22.04 9.31 7.52
CA GLY A 266 -22.65 8.36 8.46
C GLY A 266 -22.17 6.92 8.26
N GLN A 267 -21.39 6.63 7.23
CA GLN A 267 -20.87 5.28 6.99
C GLN A 267 -19.62 5.00 7.82
N TYR A 268 -19.41 3.72 8.15
CA TYR A 268 -18.30 3.26 8.96
C TYR A 268 -17.30 2.45 8.15
N GLU A 269 -16.02 2.55 8.52
CA GLU A 269 -14.93 1.78 7.95
C GLU A 269 -13.96 1.29 9.04
N ALA A 270 -13.39 0.10 8.85
CA ALA A 270 -12.32 -0.39 9.71
C ALA A 270 -11.00 -0.44 8.94
N ARG A 271 -9.94 0.17 9.48
CA ARG A 271 -8.60 0.18 8.88
C ARG A 271 -7.51 0.52 9.90
N PHE A 272 -6.25 0.47 9.49
CA PHE A 272 -5.08 0.60 10.36
C PHE A 272 -4.50 2.03 10.42
N TRP A 273 -4.90 2.93 9.51
CA TRP A 273 -4.41 4.29 9.42
C TRP A 273 -5.48 5.26 8.91
N SER A 274 -5.38 6.51 9.31
CA SER A 274 -6.22 7.62 8.85
C SER A 274 -5.42 8.92 8.87
N PRO A 275 -5.75 9.91 8.01
CA PRO A 275 -5.07 11.20 8.00
C PRO A 275 -5.14 11.98 9.32
N ASP A 276 -6.11 11.68 10.17
CA ASP A 276 -6.29 12.32 11.48
C ASP A 276 -5.60 11.60 12.65
N ILE A 277 -4.86 10.51 12.37
CA ILE A 277 -4.11 9.78 13.40
C ILE A 277 -3.10 10.69 14.11
N LYS A 278 -3.03 10.59 15.45
CA LYS A 278 -2.20 11.46 16.29
C LYS A 278 -0.75 10.97 16.39
N VAL A 279 -0.11 10.78 15.23
CA VAL A 279 1.30 10.42 15.10
C VAL A 279 2.02 11.59 14.42
N PRO A 280 3.06 12.19 15.05
CA PRO A 280 3.72 13.36 14.50
C PRO A 280 4.26 13.18 13.06
N ALA A 281 4.87 12.03 12.77
CA ALA A 281 5.34 11.68 11.42
C ALA A 281 4.19 11.65 10.41
N SER A 282 3.03 11.10 10.80
CA SER A 282 1.82 11.08 9.95
C SER A 282 1.32 12.48 9.65
N GLN A 283 1.24 13.34 10.66
CA GLN A 283 0.77 14.72 10.49
C GLN A 283 1.66 15.52 9.54
N LYS A 284 2.99 15.34 9.64
CA LYS A 284 3.95 15.91 8.69
C LYS A 284 3.73 15.39 7.27
N TYR A 285 3.62 14.05 7.12
CA TYR A 285 3.35 13.41 5.83
C TYR A 285 2.07 13.97 5.19
N VAL A 286 0.95 14.02 5.92
CA VAL A 286 -0.33 14.54 5.44
C VAL A 286 -0.21 16.01 5.02
N ALA A 287 0.47 16.84 5.82
CA ALA A 287 0.68 18.26 5.51
C ALA A 287 1.51 18.45 4.23
N TYR A 288 2.63 17.74 4.09
CA TYR A 288 3.47 17.80 2.90
C TYR A 288 2.74 17.26 1.66
N PHE A 289 2.02 16.15 1.80
CA PHE A 289 1.26 15.57 0.70
C PHE A 289 0.19 16.54 0.20
N ARG A 290 -0.62 17.11 1.11
CA ARG A 290 -1.64 18.12 0.76
C ARG A 290 -1.04 19.34 0.07
N LYS A 291 0.08 19.84 0.59
CA LYS A 291 0.79 20.99 -0.01
C LYS A 291 1.24 20.69 -1.44
N LYS A 292 1.76 19.49 -1.70
CA LYS A 292 2.34 19.13 -2.99
C LYS A 292 1.27 18.75 -4.02
N PHE A 293 0.28 17.96 -3.62
CA PHE A 293 -0.67 17.34 -4.56
C PHE A 293 -2.08 17.94 -4.52
N GLY A 294 -2.41 18.77 -3.52
CA GLY A 294 -3.69 19.47 -3.44
C GLY A 294 -4.88 18.63 -2.96
N TYR A 295 -4.63 17.40 -2.42
CA TYR A 295 -5.68 16.54 -1.90
C TYR A 295 -5.19 15.71 -0.69
N THR A 296 -6.11 15.05 0.02
CA THR A 296 -5.77 14.28 1.22
C THR A 296 -5.24 12.89 0.84
N PRO A 297 -4.08 12.46 1.37
CA PRO A 297 -3.55 11.13 1.11
C PRO A 297 -4.45 10.05 1.72
N SER A 298 -4.55 8.91 1.05
CA SER A 298 -5.19 7.71 1.57
C SER A 298 -4.19 6.79 2.28
N PHE A 299 -4.72 5.78 2.98
CA PHE A 299 -3.89 4.71 3.54
C PHE A 299 -3.11 3.94 2.47
N TYR A 300 -3.60 3.84 1.22
CA TYR A 300 -2.85 3.28 0.09
C TYR A 300 -1.56 4.04 -0.18
N GLY A 301 -1.62 5.37 -0.11
CA GLY A 301 -0.44 6.22 -0.19
C GLY A 301 0.45 6.08 1.04
N ALA A 302 -0.14 6.10 2.23
CA ALA A 302 0.57 6.01 3.51
C ALA A 302 1.49 4.78 3.59
N GLN A 303 1.00 3.61 3.23
CA GLN A 303 1.78 2.37 3.25
C GLN A 303 2.82 2.29 2.13
N SER A 304 2.58 2.95 1.00
CA SER A 304 3.56 3.06 -0.09
C SER A 304 4.70 4.01 0.27
N TYR A 305 4.40 5.08 1.02
CA TYR A 305 5.41 5.94 1.64
C TYR A 305 6.28 5.13 2.61
N ASP A 306 5.67 4.38 3.53
CA ASP A 306 6.38 3.51 4.48
C ASP A 306 7.23 2.44 3.78
N ALA A 307 6.80 1.93 2.61
CA ALA A 307 7.59 0.98 1.83
C ALA A 307 8.92 1.58 1.38
N ILE A 308 8.92 2.82 0.89
CA ILE A 308 10.15 3.52 0.48
C ILE A 308 11.04 3.82 1.72
N MET A 309 10.44 4.21 2.84
CA MET A 309 11.20 4.47 4.06
C MET A 309 11.82 3.20 4.65
N LEU A 310 11.14 2.06 4.57
CA LEU A 310 11.68 0.75 4.92
C LEU A 310 12.88 0.38 4.03
N ILE A 311 12.73 0.55 2.71
CA ILE A 311 13.82 0.30 1.74
C ILE A 311 15.00 1.23 2.03
N ASP A 312 14.75 2.52 2.29
CA ASP A 312 15.80 3.49 2.66
C ASP A 312 16.61 3.02 3.86
N SER A 313 15.93 2.62 4.93
CA SER A 313 16.58 2.16 6.16
C SER A 313 17.43 0.90 5.93
N ALA A 314 16.91 -0.05 5.15
CA ALA A 314 17.61 -1.30 4.87
C ALA A 314 18.84 -1.09 3.98
N VAL A 315 18.73 -0.28 2.93
CA VAL A 315 19.87 0.03 2.04
C VAL A 315 20.95 0.82 2.80
N ARG A 316 20.59 1.74 3.69
CA ARG A 316 21.55 2.42 4.59
C ARG A 316 22.27 1.44 5.50
N ALA A 317 21.55 0.49 6.09
CA ALA A 317 22.13 -0.48 7.01
C ALA A 317 23.22 -1.36 6.35
N VAL A 318 23.04 -1.71 5.08
CA VAL A 318 24.04 -2.44 4.29
C VAL A 318 25.04 -1.52 3.57
N LYS A 319 25.06 -0.21 3.92
CA LYS A 319 25.95 0.81 3.31
C LYS A 319 25.89 0.85 1.77
N GLY A 320 24.69 0.65 1.21
CA GLY A 320 24.45 0.66 -0.23
C GLY A 320 24.86 -0.63 -0.96
N ASN A 321 25.28 -1.69 -0.28
CA ASN A 321 25.60 -2.97 -0.91
C ASN A 321 24.34 -3.74 -1.31
N LEU A 322 23.78 -3.44 -2.48
CA LEU A 322 22.55 -4.06 -3.00
C LEU A 322 22.69 -5.56 -3.32
N LYS A 323 23.93 -6.09 -3.36
CA LYS A 323 24.19 -7.52 -3.59
C LYS A 323 24.07 -8.33 -2.29
N ASP A 324 24.10 -7.68 -1.14
CA ASP A 324 23.94 -8.34 0.18
C ASP A 324 22.47 -8.56 0.50
N THR A 325 21.82 -9.47 -0.22
CA THR A 325 20.41 -9.81 0.00
C THR A 325 20.14 -10.25 1.44
N ASN A 326 21.04 -10.98 2.08
CA ASN A 326 20.86 -11.42 3.46
C ASN A 326 20.91 -10.24 4.43
N GLY A 327 21.85 -9.31 4.24
CA GLY A 327 21.93 -8.09 5.02
C GLY A 327 20.70 -7.20 4.83
N LEU A 328 20.20 -7.06 3.60
CA LEU A 328 18.97 -6.32 3.30
C LEU A 328 17.76 -6.94 4.01
N VAL A 329 17.57 -8.26 3.93
CA VAL A 329 16.49 -8.97 4.63
C VAL A 329 16.59 -8.73 6.13
N ALA A 330 17.76 -8.98 6.75
CA ALA A 330 17.96 -8.78 8.18
C ALA A 330 17.75 -7.33 8.63
N ALA A 331 18.03 -6.34 7.76
CA ALA A 331 17.77 -4.94 8.02
C ALA A 331 16.27 -4.59 7.91
N MET A 332 15.57 -5.14 6.93
CA MET A 332 14.11 -4.96 6.79
C MET A 332 13.35 -5.58 7.97
N GLU A 333 13.74 -6.77 8.43
CA GLU A 333 13.14 -7.43 9.61
C GLU A 333 13.19 -6.55 10.87
N LYS A 334 14.25 -5.77 11.03
CA LYS A 334 14.40 -4.83 12.16
C LYS A 334 13.45 -3.64 12.07
N ALA A 335 12.93 -3.34 10.88
CA ALA A 335 12.02 -2.22 10.61
C ALA A 335 12.48 -0.90 11.27
N ASN A 336 13.78 -0.57 11.15
CA ASN A 336 14.37 0.60 11.82
C ASN A 336 14.17 1.88 10.98
N PHE A 337 12.92 2.30 10.83
CA PHE A 337 12.53 3.53 10.13
C PHE A 337 11.41 4.26 10.90
N GLU A 338 11.25 5.54 10.65
CA GLU A 338 10.16 6.33 11.22
C GLU A 338 8.89 6.12 10.38
N SER A 339 8.06 5.16 10.81
CA SER A 339 6.77 4.91 10.14
C SER A 339 5.77 6.01 10.47
N ILE A 340 4.99 6.41 9.46
CA ILE A 340 3.86 7.33 9.66
C ILE A 340 2.70 6.70 10.44
N ARG A 341 2.76 5.42 10.75
CA ARG A 341 1.83 4.72 11.65
C ARG A 341 2.28 4.69 13.11
N GLY A 342 3.44 5.30 13.41
CA GLY A 342 4.10 5.27 14.71
C GLY A 342 5.02 4.07 14.83
N LYS A 343 4.97 3.35 15.97
CA LYS A 343 5.83 2.19 16.19
C LYS A 343 5.43 1.05 15.26
N PHE A 344 6.32 0.73 14.30
CA PHE A 344 6.15 -0.33 13.33
C PHE A 344 7.00 -1.56 13.70
N SER A 345 6.47 -2.75 13.49
CA SER A 345 7.22 -4.01 13.60
C SER A 345 6.60 -5.09 12.73
N PHE A 346 7.44 -6.00 12.28
CA PHE A 346 6.99 -7.20 11.58
C PHE A 346 6.71 -8.35 12.54
N ASN A 347 5.77 -9.20 12.15
CA ASN A 347 5.62 -10.55 12.67
C ASN A 347 6.63 -11.49 11.96
N VAL A 348 6.76 -12.72 12.42
CA VAL A 348 7.70 -13.74 11.90
C VAL A 348 7.53 -14.04 10.40
N ASN A 349 6.40 -13.68 9.80
CA ASN A 349 6.06 -13.87 8.39
C ASN A 349 6.19 -12.58 7.56
N HIS A 350 6.88 -11.57 8.07
CA HIS A 350 7.10 -10.25 7.45
C HIS A 350 5.82 -9.47 7.14
N HIS A 351 4.72 -9.75 7.87
CA HIS A 351 3.51 -8.92 7.88
C HIS A 351 3.50 -8.02 9.10
N PRO A 352 2.92 -6.81 9.03
CA PRO A 352 2.98 -5.84 10.12
C PRO A 352 2.14 -6.26 11.32
N ILE A 353 2.65 -6.00 12.52
CA ILE A 353 1.90 -5.99 13.77
C ILE A 353 1.45 -4.56 13.99
N GLN A 354 0.14 -4.29 13.99
CA GLN A 354 -0.37 -2.93 13.99
C GLN A 354 -1.73 -2.78 14.66
N ASP A 355 -2.09 -1.53 14.94
CA ASP A 355 -3.39 -1.18 15.50
C ASP A 355 -4.45 -1.10 14.39
N PHE A 356 -5.70 -1.38 14.75
CA PHE A 356 -6.84 -1.21 13.85
C PHE A 356 -7.90 -0.35 14.50
N TYR A 357 -8.49 0.53 13.71
CA TYR A 357 -9.43 1.55 14.14
C TYR A 357 -10.76 1.40 13.43
N LEU A 358 -11.84 1.76 14.12
CA LEU A 358 -13.11 2.09 13.51
C LEU A 358 -13.12 3.57 13.18
N LEU A 359 -13.55 3.89 11.98
CA LEU A 359 -13.70 5.24 11.49
C LEU A 359 -15.14 5.49 11.06
N LYS A 360 -15.52 6.78 11.05
CA LYS A 360 -16.81 7.23 10.55
C LYS A 360 -16.63 8.38 9.56
N ALA A 361 -17.37 8.34 8.46
CA ALA A 361 -17.45 9.44 7.54
C ALA A 361 -18.35 10.55 8.11
N VAL A 362 -17.81 11.75 8.24
CA VAL A 362 -18.50 12.94 8.73
C VAL A 362 -18.45 14.06 7.69
N ALA A 363 -19.31 15.05 7.80
CA ALA A 363 -19.23 16.24 6.94
C ALA A 363 -17.93 17.00 7.23
N SER A 364 -17.18 17.38 6.20
CA SER A 364 -16.02 18.25 6.38
C SER A 364 -16.49 19.65 6.77
N PRO A 365 -15.85 20.28 7.78
CA PRO A 365 -16.20 21.65 8.16
C PRO A 365 -15.71 22.70 7.16
N SER A 366 -14.79 22.36 6.27
CA SER A 366 -14.09 23.29 5.39
C SER A 366 -14.28 23.03 3.89
N GLU A 367 -14.84 21.89 3.51
CA GLU A 367 -14.96 21.47 2.10
C GLU A 367 -16.33 20.81 1.85
N ASP A 368 -16.84 20.92 0.61
CA ASP A 368 -18.07 20.24 0.17
C ASP A 368 -17.82 18.74 -0.07
N ARG A 369 -17.40 18.04 1.00
CA ARG A 369 -17.16 16.59 0.99
C ARG A 369 -17.27 16.00 2.39
N ALA A 370 -17.20 14.66 2.49
CA ALA A 370 -17.01 13.97 3.74
C ALA A 370 -15.52 13.76 4.06
N GLU A 371 -15.21 13.59 5.32
CA GLU A 371 -13.90 13.21 5.86
C GLU A 371 -14.04 11.98 6.75
N MET A 372 -13.01 11.13 6.80
CA MET A 372 -12.96 9.99 7.72
C MET A 372 -12.31 10.41 9.03
N HIS A 373 -13.00 10.13 10.14
CA HIS A 373 -12.50 10.37 11.49
C HIS A 373 -12.41 9.09 12.29
N ILE A 374 -11.33 8.94 13.05
CA ILE A 374 -11.16 7.82 13.99
C ILE A 374 -12.14 7.96 15.15
N GLU A 375 -13.06 7.00 15.26
CA GLU A 375 -14.01 6.89 16.36
C GLU A 375 -13.39 6.16 17.58
N LYS A 376 -12.74 5.03 17.33
CA LYS A 376 -12.06 4.25 18.37
C LYS A 376 -11.04 3.28 17.83
N LYS A 377 -10.10 2.88 18.66
CA LYS A 377 -9.22 1.73 18.45
C LYS A 377 -9.99 0.45 18.77
N VAL A 378 -9.99 -0.51 17.83
CA VAL A 378 -10.64 -1.82 17.98
C VAL A 378 -9.63 -2.88 18.41
N PHE A 379 -8.46 -2.90 17.77
CA PHE A 379 -7.35 -3.76 18.13
C PHE A 379 -6.07 -2.96 18.36
N GLU A 380 -5.27 -3.44 19.32
CA GLU A 380 -3.92 -2.95 19.58
C GLU A 380 -2.91 -4.04 19.25
N LYS A 381 -1.87 -3.71 18.47
CA LYS A 381 -0.78 -4.64 18.09
C LYS A 381 -1.30 -5.98 17.55
N HIS A 382 -2.30 -5.90 16.68
CA HIS A 382 -2.95 -7.07 16.11
C HIS A 382 -2.05 -7.76 15.11
N LYS A 383 -1.92 -9.08 15.23
CA LYS A 383 -1.20 -9.95 14.32
C LYS A 383 -2.17 -10.59 13.33
N ASP A 384 -1.66 -10.92 12.14
CA ASP A 384 -2.44 -11.73 11.19
C ASP A 384 -2.70 -13.14 11.72
N ALA A 385 -3.73 -13.81 11.22
CA ALA A 385 -4.14 -15.13 11.69
C ALA A 385 -3.31 -16.29 11.10
N TYR A 386 -2.45 -16.03 10.11
CA TYR A 386 -1.78 -17.06 9.31
C TYR A 386 -0.29 -17.24 9.62
N TYR A 387 0.28 -16.42 10.50
CA TYR A 387 1.72 -16.43 10.78
C TYR A 387 2.26 -17.78 11.28
N GLN A 388 1.41 -18.61 11.90
CA GLN A 388 1.79 -19.95 12.37
C GLN A 388 1.95 -20.95 11.23
N ASP A 389 1.30 -20.72 10.08
CA ASP A 389 1.39 -21.55 8.90
C ASP A 389 2.61 -21.21 8.04
N CYS A 390 3.28 -20.09 8.34
CA CYS A 390 4.48 -19.66 7.66
C CYS A 390 5.70 -20.44 8.15
N LYS A 391 6.30 -21.19 7.23
CA LYS A 391 7.49 -22.01 7.48
C LYS A 391 8.74 -21.41 6.84
N MET A 392 8.92 -20.10 6.93
CA MET A 392 10.16 -19.47 6.48
C MET A 392 11.33 -20.06 7.25
N LYS A 393 12.32 -20.59 6.52
CA LYS A 393 13.59 -21.07 7.03
C LYS A 393 14.71 -20.06 6.74
#